data_02c1e2f50efb141a367fc5f917989288
#
_entry.id   02c1e2f50efb141a367fc5f917989288
#
_cell.length_a   1.000
_cell.length_b   1.000
_cell.length_c   1.000
_cell.angle_alpha   90.00
_cell.angle_beta   90.00
_cell.angle_gamma   90.00
#
_symmetry.space_group_name_H-M   'P 1'
#
loop_
_entity.id
_entity.type
_entity.pdbx_description
1 polymer ?
#
loop_
_entity_poly.entity_id
_entity_poly.type
_entity_poly.pdbx_seq_one_letter_code
_entity_poly.pdbx_strand_id
1 'polypeptide(L)'
;HCSNNHVSYHLLIEQKGIIQRELADAPDIDAISREINHLKEEIQHIQAELTTITQKMQELKKQAIMNAKIVGATLAKTYLSDILRERKFDTVILDEASMASIPALWCASYLAKKCLVIVGDFLQLPPIVMANTPMAQKWLGQDIFYHSGMQTRAKDRSTCPSNFVMLNNQFRMEAAIADIANMYYGEYGGLKSDDGASRRCIERDAFYQWYIGKRSKYPIHLIDTESLHAWVTGIPQG
;
A
#
# COMPACT_ATOMS: atom_id res chain seq x y z
N HIS A 1 46.14 -2.09 72.50
CA HIS A 1 45.68 -3.13 71.50
C HIS A 1 44.24 -3.72 71.76
N CYS A 2 43.58 -3.47 72.91
CA CYS A 2 42.23 -3.94 73.17
C CYS A 2 41.10 -3.07 72.60
N SER A 3 41.36 -1.81 72.28
CA SER A 3 40.31 -0.84 71.88
C SER A 3 39.80 -1.05 70.44
N ASN A 4 40.61 -1.54 69.52
CA ASN A 4 40.22 -1.69 68.09
C ASN A 4 39.33 -2.92 67.81
N ASN A 5 39.44 -3.96 68.66
CA ASN A 5 38.65 -5.18 68.47
C ASN A 5 37.16 -4.97 68.87
N HIS A 6 36.87 -4.09 69.79
CA HIS A 6 35.51 -3.80 70.27
C HIS A 6 34.69 -3.04 69.24
N VAL A 7 35.31 -2.07 68.54
CA VAL A 7 34.66 -1.31 67.45
C VAL A 7 34.36 -2.19 66.25
N SER A 8 35.30 -3.12 65.92
CA SER A 8 35.11 -4.08 64.79
C SER A 8 33.98 -5.05 65.08
N TYR A 9 33.82 -5.51 66.32
CA TYR A 9 32.79 -6.44 66.73
C TYR A 9 31.38 -5.80 66.73
N HIS A 10 31.25 -4.55 67.17
CA HIS A 10 30.01 -3.82 67.07
C HIS A 10 29.53 -3.59 65.65
N LEU A 11 30.44 -3.24 64.71
CA LEU A 11 30.16 -3.08 63.29
C LEU A 11 29.68 -4.39 62.66
N LEU A 12 30.26 -5.53 63.04
CA LEU A 12 29.84 -6.84 62.55
C LEU A 12 28.46 -7.26 63.08
N ILE A 13 28.11 -6.90 64.32
CA ILE A 13 26.76 -7.15 64.86
C ILE A 13 25.73 -6.27 64.13
N GLU A 14 26.06 -5.03 63.86
CA GLU A 14 25.17 -4.11 63.15
C GLU A 14 24.94 -4.56 61.69
N GLN A 15 26.01 -4.96 61.00
CA GLN A 15 25.92 -5.55 59.63
C GLN A 15 25.12 -6.85 59.64
N LYS A 16 25.30 -7.73 60.63
CA LYS A 16 24.49 -8.95 60.76
C LYS A 16 23.00 -8.60 60.95
N GLY A 17 22.72 -7.58 61.76
CA GLY A 17 21.32 -7.13 61.98
C GLY A 17 20.66 -6.58 60.73
N ILE A 18 21.44 -5.86 59.88
CA ILE A 18 20.96 -5.34 58.59
C ILE A 18 20.68 -6.50 57.65
N ILE A 19 21.62 -7.42 57.49
CA ILE A 19 21.47 -8.62 56.60
C ILE A 19 20.30 -9.51 57.06
N GLN A 20 20.09 -9.67 58.40
CA GLN A 20 18.95 -10.43 58.91
C GLN A 20 17.60 -9.77 58.59
N ARG A 21 17.50 -8.41 58.57
CA ARG A 21 16.30 -7.69 58.18
C ARG A 21 16.07 -7.81 56.68
N GLU A 22 17.11 -7.62 55.86
CA GLU A 22 17.02 -7.79 54.41
C GLU A 22 16.60 -9.22 54.02
N LEU A 23 17.06 -10.23 54.78
CA LEU A 23 16.69 -11.62 54.51
C LEU A 23 15.24 -11.90 54.97
N ALA A 24 14.75 -11.25 56.02
CA ALA A 24 13.36 -11.37 56.49
C ALA A 24 12.36 -10.67 55.53
N ASP A 25 12.80 -9.59 54.88
CA ASP A 25 12.02 -8.87 53.86
C ASP A 25 12.22 -9.43 52.44
N ALA A 26 13.11 -10.41 52.27
CA ALA A 26 13.32 -11.04 50.98
C ALA A 26 12.06 -11.79 50.55
N PRO A 27 11.59 -11.60 49.30
CA PRO A 27 10.41 -12.30 48.79
C PRO A 27 10.63 -13.82 48.82
N ASP A 28 9.58 -14.58 49.21
CA ASP A 28 9.58 -16.04 49.23
C ASP A 28 9.83 -16.54 47.80
N ILE A 29 11.05 -17.03 47.54
CA ILE A 29 11.49 -17.56 46.23
C ILE A 29 10.59 -18.71 45.77
N ASP A 30 10.09 -19.53 46.68
CA ASP A 30 9.18 -20.62 46.37
C ASP A 30 7.79 -20.09 45.97
N ALA A 31 7.32 -19.00 46.57
CA ALA A 31 6.07 -18.35 46.17
C ALA A 31 6.21 -17.75 44.77
N ILE A 32 7.30 -17.03 44.47
CA ILE A 32 7.58 -16.47 43.16
C ILE A 32 7.70 -17.60 42.11
N SER A 33 8.37 -18.69 42.42
CA SER A 33 8.50 -19.80 41.51
C SER A 33 7.15 -20.46 41.19
N ARG A 34 6.26 -20.57 42.17
CA ARG A 34 4.87 -21.04 41.96
C ARG A 34 4.09 -20.12 41.04
N GLU A 35 4.20 -18.81 41.27
CA GLU A 35 3.53 -17.78 40.43
C GLU A 35 4.06 -17.79 39.00
N ILE A 36 5.37 -17.89 38.81
CA ILE A 36 5.98 -18.03 37.48
C ILE A 36 5.44 -19.27 36.74
N ASN A 37 5.31 -20.38 37.44
CA ASN A 37 4.80 -21.61 36.81
C ASN A 37 3.32 -21.47 36.46
N HIS A 38 2.51 -20.90 37.31
CA HIS A 38 1.10 -20.61 37.02
C HIS A 38 0.94 -19.69 35.81
N LEU A 39 1.71 -18.59 35.75
CA LEU A 39 1.68 -17.67 34.61
C LEU A 39 2.16 -18.36 33.30
N LYS A 40 3.12 -19.25 33.37
CA LYS A 40 3.54 -20.06 32.19
C LYS A 40 2.41 -20.95 31.69
N GLU A 41 1.68 -21.59 32.58
CA GLU A 41 0.52 -22.43 32.19
C GLU A 41 -0.59 -21.58 31.57
N GLU A 42 -0.90 -20.41 32.15
CA GLU A 42 -1.85 -19.46 31.54
C GLU A 42 -1.41 -19.00 30.15
N ILE A 43 -0.14 -18.64 29.98
CA ILE A 43 0.41 -18.24 28.67
C ILE A 43 0.25 -19.39 27.65
N GLN A 44 0.54 -20.62 28.03
CA GLN A 44 0.37 -21.77 27.15
C GLN A 44 -1.10 -21.98 26.76
N HIS A 45 -2.01 -21.83 27.70
CA HIS A 45 -3.45 -21.91 27.43
C HIS A 45 -3.92 -20.84 26.46
N ILE A 46 -3.56 -19.59 26.71
CA ILE A 46 -3.90 -18.46 25.83
C ILE A 46 -3.29 -18.64 24.43
N GLN A 47 -2.06 -19.13 24.33
CA GLN A 47 -1.44 -19.42 23.02
C GLN A 47 -2.18 -20.52 22.24
N ALA A 48 -2.68 -21.56 22.92
CA ALA A 48 -3.48 -22.60 22.29
C ALA A 48 -4.83 -22.06 21.80
N GLU A 49 -5.49 -21.20 22.60
CA GLU A 49 -6.72 -20.54 22.19
C GLU A 49 -6.51 -19.62 20.98
N LEU A 50 -5.45 -18.81 20.99
CA LEU A 50 -5.08 -17.93 19.86
C LEU A 50 -4.83 -18.73 18.58
N THR A 51 -4.17 -19.88 18.70
CA THR A 51 -3.93 -20.77 17.57
C THR A 51 -5.25 -21.28 16.99
N THR A 52 -6.16 -21.71 17.84
CA THR A 52 -7.50 -22.22 17.45
C THR A 52 -8.33 -21.11 16.78
N ILE A 53 -8.33 -19.91 17.35
CA ILE A 53 -9.04 -18.75 16.78
C ILE A 53 -8.45 -18.39 15.40
N THR A 54 -7.12 -18.36 15.31
CA THR A 54 -6.43 -18.04 14.05
C THR A 54 -6.77 -19.05 12.95
N GLN A 55 -6.81 -20.34 13.28
CA GLN A 55 -7.23 -21.38 12.33
C GLN A 55 -8.68 -21.18 11.86
N LYS A 56 -9.61 -20.95 12.80
CA LYS A 56 -11.00 -20.65 12.44
C LYS A 56 -11.14 -19.41 11.57
N MET A 57 -10.39 -18.36 11.86
CA MET A 57 -10.37 -17.16 11.03
C MET A 57 -9.87 -17.46 9.60
N GLN A 58 -8.85 -18.27 9.44
CA GLN A 58 -8.35 -18.67 8.11
C GLN A 58 -9.36 -19.52 7.35
N GLU A 59 -10.03 -20.45 8.02
CA GLU A 59 -11.12 -21.25 7.41
C GLU A 59 -12.27 -20.38 6.95
N LEU A 60 -12.77 -19.47 7.80
CA LEU A 60 -13.84 -18.54 7.45
C LEU A 60 -13.44 -17.64 6.27
N LYS A 61 -12.20 -17.13 6.27
CA LYS A 61 -11.68 -16.33 5.17
C LYS A 61 -11.62 -17.13 3.87
N LYS A 62 -11.16 -18.39 3.93
CA LYS A 62 -11.13 -19.27 2.76
C LYS A 62 -12.57 -19.52 2.26
N GLN A 63 -13.52 -19.84 3.12
CA GLN A 63 -14.91 -20.03 2.75
C GLN A 63 -15.53 -18.77 2.14
N ALA A 64 -15.30 -17.61 2.74
CA ALA A 64 -15.79 -16.34 2.22
C ALA A 64 -15.25 -16.06 0.80
N ILE A 65 -13.96 -16.22 0.58
CA ILE A 65 -13.34 -16.03 -0.73
C ILE A 65 -13.87 -17.07 -1.73
N MET A 66 -13.97 -18.34 -1.35
CA MET A 66 -14.41 -19.41 -2.25
C MET A 66 -15.87 -19.27 -2.68
N ASN A 67 -16.73 -18.71 -1.84
CA ASN A 67 -18.16 -18.54 -2.10
C ASN A 67 -18.53 -17.15 -2.66
N ALA A 68 -17.65 -16.17 -2.58
CA ALA A 68 -17.96 -14.82 -3.05
C ALA A 68 -18.18 -14.79 -4.57
N LYS A 69 -19.19 -14.06 -5.04
CA LYS A 69 -19.43 -13.84 -6.47
C LYS A 69 -18.43 -12.85 -7.06
N ILE A 70 -18.00 -11.86 -6.27
CA ILE A 70 -17.03 -10.83 -6.66
C ILE A 70 -15.96 -10.78 -5.57
N VAL A 71 -14.69 -10.74 -5.99
CA VAL A 71 -13.53 -10.62 -5.10
C VAL A 71 -12.66 -9.48 -5.61
N GLY A 72 -12.46 -8.47 -4.76
CA GLY A 72 -11.47 -7.41 -4.99
C GLY A 72 -10.18 -7.72 -4.23
N ALA A 73 -9.05 -7.60 -4.92
CA ALA A 73 -7.73 -7.81 -4.33
C ALA A 73 -6.69 -6.91 -4.98
N THR A 74 -5.64 -6.58 -4.26
CA THR A 74 -4.46 -5.96 -4.87
C THR A 74 -3.72 -6.98 -5.74
N LEU A 75 -3.02 -6.50 -6.77
CA LEU A 75 -2.25 -7.36 -7.66
C LEU A 75 -1.25 -8.23 -6.88
N ALA A 76 -0.57 -7.67 -5.87
CA ALA A 76 0.34 -8.42 -5.00
C ALA A 76 -0.36 -9.59 -4.28
N LYS A 77 -1.61 -9.42 -3.84
CA LYS A 77 -2.38 -10.50 -3.20
C LYS A 77 -2.64 -11.68 -4.12
N THR A 78 -2.72 -11.49 -5.44
CA THR A 78 -2.99 -12.58 -6.38
C THR A 78 -1.88 -13.63 -6.42
N TYR A 79 -0.62 -13.22 -6.18
CA TYR A 79 0.51 -14.16 -6.17
C TYR A 79 1.05 -14.47 -4.75
N LEU A 80 0.68 -13.69 -3.72
CA LEU A 80 1.08 -13.95 -2.33
C LEU A 80 0.06 -14.78 -1.54
N SER A 81 -1.19 -14.88 -1.99
CA SER A 81 -2.25 -15.58 -1.26
C SER A 81 -2.50 -16.95 -1.86
N ASP A 82 -2.21 -18.01 -1.10
CA ASP A 82 -2.51 -19.39 -1.48
C ASP A 82 -4.01 -19.58 -1.76
N ILE A 83 -4.88 -18.99 -0.95
CA ILE A 83 -6.34 -19.07 -1.10
C ILE A 83 -6.79 -18.53 -2.46
N LEU A 84 -6.24 -17.39 -2.90
CA LEU A 84 -6.58 -16.82 -4.21
C LEU A 84 -6.02 -17.67 -5.35
N ARG A 85 -4.84 -18.26 -5.20
CA ARG A 85 -4.24 -19.13 -6.23
C ARG A 85 -4.99 -20.43 -6.45
N GLU A 86 -5.64 -20.96 -5.42
CA GLU A 86 -6.48 -22.16 -5.51
C GLU A 86 -7.79 -21.89 -6.27
N ARG A 87 -8.22 -20.63 -6.37
CA ARG A 87 -9.50 -20.27 -7.00
C ARG A 87 -9.32 -19.76 -8.42
N LYS A 88 -10.20 -20.19 -9.31
CA LYS A 88 -10.36 -19.64 -10.66
C LYS A 88 -11.65 -18.82 -10.76
N PHE A 89 -11.60 -17.73 -11.50
CA PHE A 89 -12.73 -16.83 -11.73
C PHE A 89 -13.16 -16.90 -13.20
N ASP A 90 -14.44 -16.77 -13.48
CA ASP A 90 -14.91 -16.73 -14.87
C ASP A 90 -14.32 -15.51 -15.60
N THR A 91 -14.31 -14.38 -14.94
CA THR A 91 -13.72 -13.14 -15.45
C THR A 91 -12.74 -12.55 -14.44
N VAL A 92 -11.59 -12.12 -14.92
CA VAL A 92 -10.62 -11.32 -14.17
C VAL A 92 -10.50 -9.97 -14.84
N ILE A 93 -10.61 -8.91 -14.04
CA ILE A 93 -10.42 -7.52 -14.48
C ILE A 93 -9.17 -7.00 -13.81
N LEU A 94 -8.19 -6.62 -14.59
CA LEU A 94 -6.93 -6.00 -14.13
C LEU A 94 -7.02 -4.50 -14.40
N ASP A 95 -7.19 -3.74 -13.33
CA ASP A 95 -7.24 -2.29 -13.39
C ASP A 95 -5.85 -1.69 -13.15
N GLU A 96 -5.60 -0.49 -13.68
CA GLU A 96 -4.30 0.20 -13.65
C GLU A 96 -3.13 -0.67 -14.20
N ALA A 97 -3.40 -1.46 -15.24
CA ALA A 97 -2.46 -2.44 -15.76
C ALA A 97 -1.21 -1.82 -16.41
N SER A 98 -1.28 -0.56 -16.82
CA SER A 98 -0.13 0.21 -17.31
C SER A 98 0.94 0.45 -16.26
N MET A 99 0.59 0.45 -14.98
CA MET A 99 1.54 0.63 -13.87
C MET A 99 2.07 -0.69 -13.31
N ALA A 100 1.60 -1.83 -13.81
CA ALA A 100 1.92 -3.15 -13.30
C ALA A 100 2.97 -3.86 -14.17
N SER A 101 3.93 -4.53 -13.54
CA SER A 101 4.92 -5.33 -14.26
C SER A 101 4.30 -6.54 -14.95
N ILE A 102 4.84 -6.94 -16.09
CA ILE A 102 4.36 -8.09 -16.88
C ILE A 102 4.25 -9.39 -16.07
N PRO A 103 5.27 -9.79 -15.26
CA PRO A 103 5.16 -11.01 -14.45
C PRO A 103 4.01 -10.98 -13.44
N ALA A 104 3.73 -9.82 -12.83
CA ALA A 104 2.63 -9.67 -11.89
C ALA A 104 1.26 -9.78 -12.57
N LEU A 105 1.10 -9.16 -13.74
CA LEU A 105 -0.10 -9.30 -14.57
C LEU A 105 -0.30 -10.75 -15.04
N TRP A 106 0.79 -11.44 -15.41
CA TRP A 106 0.75 -12.85 -15.78
C TRP A 106 0.20 -13.72 -14.65
N CYS A 107 0.73 -13.56 -13.43
CA CYS A 107 0.23 -14.30 -12.26
C CYS A 107 -1.26 -14.07 -12.02
N ALA A 108 -1.72 -12.82 -12.14
CA ALA A 108 -3.14 -12.50 -11.93
C ALA A 108 -4.02 -13.02 -13.08
N SER A 109 -3.54 -12.94 -14.32
CA SER A 109 -4.27 -13.43 -15.50
C SER A 109 -4.52 -14.94 -15.46
N TYR A 110 -3.59 -15.69 -14.84
CA TYR A 110 -3.73 -17.14 -14.65
C TYR A 110 -5.01 -17.51 -13.88
N LEU A 111 -5.57 -16.61 -13.08
CA LEU A 111 -6.79 -16.85 -12.33
C LEU A 111 -8.06 -16.85 -13.20
N ALA A 112 -7.99 -16.33 -14.42
CA ALA A 112 -9.12 -16.27 -15.36
C ALA A 112 -9.42 -17.64 -16.00
N LYS A 113 -10.71 -18.02 -16.04
CA LYS A 113 -11.19 -19.21 -16.77
C LYS A 113 -11.65 -18.90 -18.18
N LYS A 114 -12.40 -17.81 -18.37
CA LYS A 114 -13.10 -17.49 -19.62
C LYS A 114 -12.69 -16.16 -20.19
N CYS A 115 -12.61 -15.12 -19.37
CA CYS A 115 -12.39 -13.76 -19.84
C CYS A 115 -11.35 -13.04 -18.98
N LEU A 116 -10.45 -12.33 -19.66
CA LEU A 116 -9.50 -11.41 -19.05
C LEU A 116 -9.74 -10.02 -19.63
N VAL A 117 -9.99 -9.05 -18.77
CA VAL A 117 -10.13 -7.64 -19.13
C VAL A 117 -8.94 -6.89 -18.55
N ILE A 118 -8.22 -6.19 -19.41
CA ILE A 118 -7.07 -5.37 -19.02
C ILE A 118 -7.44 -3.92 -19.21
N VAL A 119 -7.46 -3.17 -18.11
CA VAL A 119 -7.79 -1.74 -18.08
C VAL A 119 -6.55 -0.98 -17.64
N GLY A 120 -6.26 0.13 -18.27
CA GLY A 120 -5.13 0.98 -17.90
C GLY A 120 -4.96 2.14 -18.86
N ASP A 121 -4.02 3.00 -18.55
CA ASP A 121 -3.71 4.19 -19.31
C ASP A 121 -2.21 4.24 -19.62
N PHE A 122 -1.85 3.85 -20.84
CA PHE A 122 -0.47 3.79 -21.30
C PHE A 122 0.19 5.17 -21.55
N LEU A 123 -0.56 6.26 -21.36
CA LEU A 123 -0.02 7.62 -21.39
C LEU A 123 0.32 8.13 -19.98
N GLN A 124 -0.04 7.37 -18.94
CA GLN A 124 0.39 7.62 -17.57
C GLN A 124 1.74 6.95 -17.28
N LEU A 125 2.16 6.98 -16.02
CA LEU A 125 3.46 6.46 -15.62
C LEU A 125 3.54 4.94 -15.84
N PRO A 126 4.65 4.45 -16.45
CA PRO A 126 4.92 3.02 -16.57
C PRO A 126 5.31 2.42 -15.20
N PRO A 127 5.48 1.08 -15.12
CA PRO A 127 5.96 0.43 -13.91
C PRO A 127 7.31 1.00 -13.45
N ILE A 128 7.46 1.20 -12.14
CA ILE A 128 8.71 1.72 -11.56
C ILE A 128 9.67 0.55 -11.32
N VAL A 129 10.88 0.66 -11.89
CA VAL A 129 11.93 -0.36 -11.75
C VAL A 129 13.23 0.29 -11.30
N MET A 130 13.73 -0.16 -10.16
CA MET A 130 15.02 0.32 -9.60
C MET A 130 16.25 -0.31 -10.24
N ALA A 131 16.10 -1.47 -10.86
CA ALA A 131 17.20 -2.20 -11.49
C ALA A 131 17.51 -1.68 -12.90
N ASN A 132 18.77 -1.37 -13.19
CA ASN A 132 19.22 -0.80 -14.47
C ASN A 132 19.67 -1.85 -15.51
N THR A 133 19.36 -3.14 -15.29
CA THR A 133 19.72 -4.17 -16.28
C THR A 133 18.72 -4.17 -17.45
N PRO A 134 19.17 -4.43 -18.69
CA PRO A 134 18.27 -4.48 -19.86
C PRO A 134 17.12 -5.47 -19.70
N MET A 135 17.37 -6.60 -19.03
CA MET A 135 16.36 -7.62 -18.76
C MET A 135 15.29 -7.09 -17.81
N ALA A 136 15.69 -6.43 -16.72
CA ALA A 136 14.75 -5.85 -15.76
C ALA A 136 13.92 -4.73 -16.40
N GLN A 137 14.56 -3.83 -17.15
CA GLN A 137 13.85 -2.76 -17.85
C GLN A 137 12.84 -3.32 -18.87
N LYS A 138 13.20 -4.37 -19.61
CA LYS A 138 12.30 -5.01 -20.58
C LYS A 138 11.07 -5.62 -19.91
N TRP A 139 11.22 -6.39 -18.84
CA TRP A 139 10.11 -7.20 -18.28
C TRP A 139 9.40 -6.55 -17.10
N LEU A 140 10.04 -5.63 -16.41
CA LEU A 140 9.47 -4.98 -15.24
C LEU A 140 9.15 -3.50 -15.49
N GLY A 141 9.87 -2.82 -16.40
CA GLY A 141 9.74 -1.38 -16.64
C GLY A 141 8.87 -0.99 -17.83
N GLN A 142 8.45 -1.95 -18.64
CA GLN A 142 7.55 -1.70 -19.76
C GLN A 142 6.17 -2.26 -19.45
N ASP A 143 5.13 -1.51 -19.81
CA ASP A 143 3.74 -1.91 -19.58
C ASP A 143 3.21 -2.91 -20.62
N ILE A 144 2.07 -3.50 -20.32
CA ILE A 144 1.43 -4.52 -21.17
C ILE A 144 0.97 -3.95 -22.53
N PHE A 145 0.58 -2.68 -22.60
CA PHE A 145 0.10 -2.06 -23.84
C PHE A 145 1.26 -1.80 -24.81
N TYR A 146 2.44 -1.46 -24.28
CA TYR A 146 3.67 -1.36 -25.04
C TYR A 146 4.07 -2.74 -25.58
N HIS A 147 4.16 -3.75 -24.71
CA HIS A 147 4.56 -5.12 -25.11
C HIS A 147 3.62 -5.78 -26.12
N SER A 148 2.33 -5.52 -26.02
CA SER A 148 1.33 -6.05 -26.94
C SER A 148 1.25 -5.25 -28.26
N GLY A 149 1.93 -4.11 -28.35
CA GLY A 149 1.83 -3.19 -29.48
C GLY A 149 0.50 -2.44 -29.56
N MET A 150 -0.32 -2.49 -28.49
CA MET A 150 -1.63 -1.82 -28.48
C MET A 150 -1.48 -0.31 -28.47
N GLN A 151 -0.46 0.23 -27.81
CA GLN A 151 -0.18 1.67 -27.82
C GLN A 151 -0.02 2.22 -29.25
N THR A 152 0.70 1.51 -30.12
CA THR A 152 0.89 1.91 -31.52
C THR A 152 -0.41 1.76 -32.31
N ARG A 153 -1.12 0.65 -32.13
CA ARG A 153 -2.37 0.36 -32.86
C ARG A 153 -3.52 1.29 -32.43
N ALA A 154 -3.51 1.77 -31.21
CA ALA A 154 -4.54 2.70 -30.71
C ALA A 154 -4.54 4.06 -31.43
N LYS A 155 -3.42 4.45 -32.06
CA LYS A 155 -3.35 5.67 -32.90
C LYS A 155 -4.11 5.51 -34.21
N ASP A 156 -4.10 4.33 -34.78
CA ASP A 156 -4.77 4.04 -36.06
C ASP A 156 -5.95 3.09 -35.82
N ARG A 157 -7.14 3.66 -35.85
CA ARG A 157 -8.39 2.90 -35.65
C ARG A 157 -8.60 1.77 -36.63
N SER A 158 -7.99 1.83 -37.83
CA SER A 158 -8.10 0.78 -38.86
C SER A 158 -7.33 -0.48 -38.49
N THR A 159 -6.29 -0.35 -37.68
CA THR A 159 -5.43 -1.47 -37.21
C THR A 159 -5.79 -1.94 -35.81
N CYS A 160 -6.74 -1.26 -35.16
CA CYS A 160 -7.16 -1.55 -33.79
C CYS A 160 -7.97 -2.86 -33.73
N PRO A 161 -7.63 -3.81 -32.87
CA PRO A 161 -8.40 -5.06 -32.75
C PRO A 161 -9.82 -4.78 -32.20
N SER A 162 -10.79 -5.60 -32.58
CA SER A 162 -12.20 -5.47 -32.18
C SER A 162 -12.43 -5.60 -30.67
N ASN A 163 -11.48 -6.19 -29.95
CA ASN A 163 -11.51 -6.35 -28.50
C ASN A 163 -10.78 -5.23 -27.74
N PHE A 164 -10.35 -4.17 -28.44
CA PHE A 164 -9.76 -2.98 -27.81
C PHE A 164 -10.75 -1.81 -27.88
N VAL A 165 -10.94 -1.15 -26.75
CA VAL A 165 -11.82 0.02 -26.64
C VAL A 165 -11.08 1.16 -25.93
N MET A 166 -11.08 2.33 -26.56
CA MET A 166 -10.57 3.56 -25.98
C MET A 166 -11.71 4.32 -25.31
N LEU A 167 -11.58 4.59 -24.00
CA LEU A 167 -12.56 5.33 -23.23
C LEU A 167 -12.26 6.83 -23.35
N ASN A 168 -12.96 7.50 -24.26
CA ASN A 168 -12.72 8.92 -24.56
C ASN A 168 -13.57 9.89 -23.72
N ASN A 169 -14.70 9.44 -23.16
CA ASN A 169 -15.54 10.32 -22.34
C ASN A 169 -15.01 10.36 -20.91
N GLN A 170 -14.71 11.56 -20.43
CA GLN A 170 -14.23 11.77 -19.07
C GLN A 170 -15.27 12.53 -18.22
N PHE A 171 -15.39 12.14 -16.94
CA PHE A 171 -16.31 12.69 -15.96
C PHE A 171 -15.59 13.29 -14.74
N ARG A 172 -14.25 13.29 -14.75
CA ARG A 172 -13.42 13.63 -13.58
C ARG A 172 -12.99 15.10 -13.61
N MET A 173 -12.46 15.53 -14.74
CA MET A 173 -11.77 16.81 -14.87
C MET A 173 -12.70 17.87 -15.45
N GLU A 174 -12.45 19.12 -15.07
CA GLU A 174 -13.00 20.26 -15.77
C GLU A 174 -12.48 20.33 -17.22
N ALA A 175 -13.28 20.88 -18.14
CA ALA A 175 -12.96 20.89 -19.56
C ALA A 175 -11.59 21.52 -19.84
N ALA A 176 -11.25 22.64 -19.21
CA ALA A 176 -9.97 23.31 -19.40
C ALA A 176 -8.75 22.46 -18.95
N ILE A 177 -8.92 21.61 -17.92
CA ILE A 177 -7.87 20.66 -17.51
C ILE A 177 -7.77 19.52 -18.53
N ALA A 178 -8.91 19.04 -19.02
CA ALA A 178 -8.95 18.01 -20.06
C ALA A 178 -8.33 18.51 -21.38
N ASP A 179 -8.46 19.79 -21.71
CA ASP A 179 -7.85 20.39 -22.89
C ASP A 179 -6.32 20.36 -22.82
N ILE A 180 -5.72 20.59 -21.65
CA ILE A 180 -4.27 20.40 -21.47
C ILE A 180 -3.89 18.92 -21.62
N ALA A 181 -4.63 18.02 -21.00
CA ALA A 181 -4.39 16.59 -21.15
C ALA A 181 -4.50 16.14 -22.62
N ASN A 182 -5.37 16.75 -23.41
CA ASN A 182 -5.54 16.46 -24.83
C ASN A 182 -4.32 16.80 -25.69
N MET A 183 -3.32 17.52 -25.19
CA MET A 183 -2.02 17.62 -25.85
C MET A 183 -1.35 16.25 -26.02
N TYR A 184 -1.65 15.29 -25.13
CA TYR A 184 -1.15 13.92 -25.16
C TYR A 184 -2.18 12.94 -25.71
N TYR A 185 -3.46 13.07 -25.35
CA TYR A 185 -4.52 12.15 -25.73
C TYR A 185 -5.08 12.43 -27.13
N GLY A 186 -4.77 13.59 -27.74
CA GLY A 186 -5.30 13.99 -29.03
C GLY A 186 -5.05 12.97 -30.15
N GLU A 187 -3.84 12.39 -30.21
CA GLU A 187 -3.46 11.36 -31.19
C GLU A 187 -4.27 10.06 -31.06
N TYR A 188 -4.93 9.84 -29.91
CA TYR A 188 -5.73 8.65 -29.60
C TYR A 188 -7.23 8.91 -29.63
N GLY A 189 -7.63 10.03 -30.21
CA GLY A 189 -9.03 10.43 -30.35
C GLY A 189 -9.52 11.43 -29.32
N GLY A 190 -8.63 11.88 -28.43
CA GLY A 190 -8.88 12.93 -27.46
C GLY A 190 -9.86 12.56 -26.34
N LEU A 191 -9.89 13.38 -25.30
CA LEU A 191 -10.83 13.27 -24.19
C LEU A 191 -12.00 14.24 -24.42
N LYS A 192 -13.21 13.77 -24.21
CA LYS A 192 -14.44 14.55 -24.26
C LYS A 192 -14.99 14.71 -22.86
N SER A 193 -15.15 15.95 -22.42
CA SER A 193 -15.70 16.24 -21.10
C SER A 193 -17.22 16.15 -21.12
N ASP A 194 -17.78 15.47 -20.11
CA ASP A 194 -19.20 15.46 -19.86
C ASP A 194 -19.66 16.80 -19.28
N ASP A 195 -20.89 17.23 -19.60
CA ASP A 195 -21.46 18.50 -19.12
C ASP A 195 -21.55 18.58 -17.59
N GLY A 196 -21.69 17.43 -16.91
CA GLY A 196 -21.67 17.35 -15.46
C GLY A 196 -20.29 17.60 -14.83
N ALA A 197 -19.19 17.42 -15.56
CA ALA A 197 -17.84 17.68 -15.08
C ALA A 197 -17.61 19.18 -14.83
N SER A 198 -18.21 20.06 -15.65
CA SER A 198 -18.13 21.51 -15.52
C SER A 198 -18.87 22.07 -14.30
N ARG A 199 -19.87 21.35 -13.76
CA ARG A 199 -20.64 21.81 -12.59
C ARG A 199 -19.89 21.71 -11.27
N ARG A 200 -18.86 20.84 -11.18
CA ARG A 200 -18.04 20.66 -9.95
C ARG A 200 -17.08 21.81 -9.70
N CYS A 201 -16.94 22.73 -10.64
CA CYS A 201 -16.08 23.92 -10.51
C CYS A 201 -16.57 24.89 -9.44
N ILE A 202 -17.89 25.00 -9.25
CA ILE A 202 -18.53 26.00 -8.37
C ILE A 202 -18.12 25.80 -6.90
N GLU A 203 -17.91 24.55 -6.44
CA GLU A 203 -17.50 24.25 -5.07
C GLU A 203 -16.03 24.57 -4.79
N ARG A 204 -15.18 24.59 -5.82
CA ARG A 204 -13.74 24.92 -5.69
C ARG A 204 -13.47 26.42 -5.60
N ASP A 205 -14.37 27.26 -6.08
CA ASP A 205 -14.22 28.72 -6.07
C ASP A 205 -13.94 29.25 -4.66
N ALA A 206 -14.54 28.65 -3.62
CA ALA A 206 -14.32 29.05 -2.23
C ALA A 206 -12.89 28.75 -1.76
N PHE A 207 -12.30 27.64 -2.17
CA PHE A 207 -10.93 27.27 -1.81
C PHE A 207 -9.90 28.15 -2.50
N TYR A 208 -10.08 28.45 -3.78
CA TYR A 208 -9.17 29.33 -4.53
C TYR A 208 -9.25 30.77 -4.05
N GLN A 209 -10.43 31.25 -3.68
CA GLN A 209 -10.60 32.60 -3.12
C GLN A 209 -9.85 32.77 -1.80
N TRP A 210 -9.78 31.70 -0.99
CA TRP A 210 -9.02 31.68 0.25
C TRP A 210 -7.50 31.65 0.02
N TYR A 211 -7.02 30.84 -0.92
CA TYR A 211 -5.59 30.60 -1.14
C TYR A 211 -4.91 31.70 -1.97
N ILE A 212 -5.54 32.22 -3.00
CA ILE A 212 -4.94 33.19 -3.95
C ILE A 212 -5.45 34.63 -3.71
N GLY A 213 -6.43 34.80 -2.84
CA GLY A 213 -6.99 36.12 -2.48
C GLY A 213 -7.77 36.83 -3.60
N LYS A 214 -7.94 36.19 -4.76
CA LYS A 214 -8.71 36.71 -5.90
C LYS A 214 -9.52 35.59 -6.54
N ARG A 215 -10.77 35.87 -6.90
CA ARG A 215 -11.57 35.01 -7.77
C ARG A 215 -10.86 34.89 -9.12
N SER A 216 -10.30 33.70 -9.39
CA SER A 216 -9.77 33.41 -10.70
C SER A 216 -10.85 32.87 -11.61
N LYS A 217 -10.92 33.41 -12.78
CA LYS A 217 -11.81 32.94 -13.85
C LYS A 217 -11.29 31.64 -14.51
N TYR A 218 -10.03 31.30 -14.25
CA TYR A 218 -9.36 30.18 -14.90
C TYR A 218 -9.08 29.08 -13.90
N PRO A 219 -9.37 27.81 -14.22
CA PRO A 219 -9.11 26.68 -13.35
C PRO A 219 -7.63 26.27 -13.27
N ILE A 220 -6.80 26.90 -14.12
CA ILE A 220 -5.38 26.55 -14.24
C ILE A 220 -4.56 27.80 -14.01
N HIS A 221 -3.60 27.71 -13.11
CA HIS A 221 -2.65 28.77 -12.79
C HIS A 221 -1.24 28.27 -12.95
N LEU A 222 -0.44 28.96 -13.75
CA LEU A 222 1.01 28.78 -13.78
C LEU A 222 1.62 29.71 -12.73
N ILE A 223 2.33 29.14 -11.77
CA ILE A 223 3.11 29.90 -10.79
C ILE A 223 4.58 29.74 -11.18
N ASP A 224 5.17 30.80 -11.69
CA ASP A 224 6.60 30.85 -11.94
C ASP A 224 7.34 31.17 -10.63
N THR A 225 8.13 30.21 -10.16
CA THR A 225 8.93 30.33 -8.93
C THR A 225 10.39 30.73 -9.20
N GLU A 226 10.80 30.98 -10.44
CA GLU A 226 12.17 31.31 -10.79
C GLU A 226 12.66 32.58 -10.04
N SER A 227 11.80 33.59 -9.99
CA SER A 227 12.09 34.84 -9.27
C SER A 227 12.15 34.70 -7.75
N LEU A 228 11.61 33.62 -7.19
CA LEU A 228 11.61 33.34 -5.75
C LEU A 228 12.88 32.60 -5.31
N HIS A 229 13.77 32.25 -6.24
CA HIS A 229 14.96 31.43 -5.96
C HIS A 229 14.62 30.21 -5.09
N ALA A 230 13.45 29.59 -5.34
CA ALA A 230 13.00 28.43 -4.60
C ALA A 230 13.98 27.26 -4.77
N TRP A 231 14.40 26.70 -3.64
CA TRP A 231 15.32 25.57 -3.61
C TRP A 231 14.71 24.41 -2.83
N VAL A 232 15.02 23.22 -3.24
CA VAL A 232 14.58 22.00 -2.55
C VAL A 232 15.78 21.43 -1.79
N THR A 233 15.69 21.40 -0.47
CA THR A 233 16.64 20.62 0.33
C THR A 233 16.26 19.14 0.20
N GLY A 234 17.27 18.31 -0.08
CA GLY A 234 17.08 16.87 0.02
C GLY A 234 16.57 16.50 1.41
N ILE A 235 15.50 15.70 1.48
CA ILE A 235 15.03 15.13 2.75
C ILE A 235 16.17 14.23 3.24
N PRO A 236 16.72 14.42 4.46
CA PRO A 236 17.69 13.48 5.01
C PRO A 236 17.04 12.08 5.01
N GLN A 237 17.70 11.15 4.37
CA GLN A 237 17.32 9.75 4.48
C GLN A 237 17.61 9.32 5.93
N GLY A 238 16.58 9.16 6.75
CA GLY A 238 16.66 8.59 8.08
C GLY A 238 16.83 7.08 8.04
#